data_0399df15ee8c04adcdf1d2b876cf8fe8
#
_entry.id   0399df15ee8c04adcdf1d2b876cf8fe8
#
_cell.length_a   1.000
_cell.length_b   1.000
_cell.length_c   1.000
_cell.angle_alpha   90.00
_cell.angle_beta   90.00
_cell.angle_gamma   90.00
#
_symmetry.space_group_name_H-M   'P 1'
#
loop_
_entity.id
_entity.type
_entity.pdbx_description
1 polymer ?
#
loop_
_entity_poly.entity_id
_entity_poly.type
_entity_poly.pdbx_seq_one_letter_code
_entity_poly.pdbx_strand_id
1 'polypeptide(L)'
;METRSENVLEVCDLRTHFRTDDGLVKAVDGVSFTVKRGETLGIVGESGSGKSVTCLSAMRLVSKPPAFHPTGAIYFGDTNLLSLTEPEIQKLRGERLAMIFQDPLTSLNPYLTVARQLTEVLEVHQDARPAAARRTSIEMLERVGIPDADSRIDQYPHQFSGGMRQRVMIAMALLCGPEVLFADEPTTALDVTI
;
A
#
# COMPACT_ATOMS: atom_id res chain seq x y z
N MET A 1 16.48 -24.23 -10.44
CA MET A 1 15.08 -23.77 -10.39
C MET A 1 14.76 -23.57 -8.92
N GLU A 2 14.91 -22.35 -8.39
CA GLU A 2 14.38 -22.03 -7.06
C GLU A 2 12.87 -22.17 -7.14
N THR A 3 12.30 -22.90 -6.22
CA THR A 3 10.86 -23.19 -6.18
C THR A 3 10.13 -21.87 -5.94
N ARG A 4 9.12 -21.54 -6.76
CA ARG A 4 8.20 -20.39 -6.57
C ARG A 4 7.64 -20.27 -5.15
N SER A 5 7.74 -21.31 -4.33
CA SER A 5 7.25 -21.35 -2.96
C SER A 5 8.01 -20.46 -1.96
N GLU A 6 9.20 -19.97 -2.27
CA GLU A 6 9.97 -19.07 -1.41
C GLU A 6 9.68 -17.59 -1.66
N ASN A 7 9.25 -17.23 -2.88
CA ASN A 7 8.94 -15.85 -3.26
C ASN A 7 7.50 -15.52 -2.87
N VAL A 8 7.32 -14.46 -2.08
CA VAL A 8 5.99 -13.92 -1.80
C VAL A 8 5.48 -13.05 -2.93
N LEU A 9 6.40 -12.33 -3.61
CA LEU A 9 6.11 -11.51 -4.78
C LEU A 9 7.16 -11.75 -5.87
N GLU A 10 6.72 -11.88 -7.11
CA GLU A 10 7.59 -11.99 -8.29
C GLU A 10 7.05 -11.09 -9.40
N VAL A 11 7.88 -10.17 -9.87
CA VAL A 11 7.61 -9.27 -11.00
C VAL A 11 8.46 -9.72 -12.18
N CYS A 12 7.81 -9.99 -13.33
CA CYS A 12 8.45 -10.54 -14.51
C CYS A 12 8.20 -9.62 -15.71
N ASP A 13 9.27 -9.02 -16.28
CA ASP A 13 9.23 -8.15 -17.47
C ASP A 13 8.06 -7.16 -17.47
N LEU A 14 7.77 -6.55 -16.30
CA LEU A 14 6.66 -5.63 -16.15
C LEU A 14 6.84 -4.42 -17.05
N ARG A 15 5.84 -4.15 -17.87
CA ARG A 15 5.72 -2.93 -18.66
C ARG A 15 4.41 -2.25 -18.34
N THR A 16 4.48 -0.96 -18.02
CA THR A 16 3.31 -0.10 -17.79
C THR A 16 3.46 1.14 -18.64
N HIS A 17 2.61 1.25 -19.65
CA HIS A 17 2.62 2.34 -20.62
C HIS A 17 1.33 3.14 -20.51
N PHE A 18 1.40 4.44 -20.82
CA PHE A 18 0.25 5.35 -20.85
C PHE A 18 0.07 5.90 -22.25
N ARG A 19 -1.18 5.89 -22.74
CA ARG A 19 -1.57 6.62 -23.94
C ARG A 19 -1.96 8.03 -23.56
N THR A 20 -1.21 9.02 -24.01
CA THR A 20 -1.47 10.44 -23.81
C THR A 20 -1.72 11.11 -25.16
N ASP A 21 -2.24 12.33 -25.15
CA ASP A 21 -2.46 13.12 -26.37
C ASP A 21 -1.14 13.40 -27.10
N ASP A 22 -0.03 13.49 -26.37
CA ASP A 22 1.32 13.72 -26.90
C ASP A 22 2.05 12.43 -27.34
N GLY A 23 1.39 11.25 -27.19
CA GLY A 23 1.96 9.97 -27.61
C GLY A 23 2.05 8.91 -26.52
N LEU A 24 2.97 7.96 -26.66
CA LEU A 24 3.14 6.82 -25.77
C LEU A 24 4.22 7.12 -24.73
N VAL A 25 3.82 7.16 -23.45
CA VAL A 25 4.74 7.25 -22.31
C VAL A 25 4.97 5.86 -21.73
N LYS A 26 6.25 5.41 -21.73
CA LYS A 26 6.68 4.14 -21.17
C LYS A 26 7.18 4.36 -19.74
N ALA A 27 6.28 4.40 -18.78
CA ALA A 27 6.60 4.70 -17.38
C ALA A 27 7.36 3.55 -16.70
N VAL A 28 7.09 2.30 -17.08
CA VAL A 28 7.86 1.10 -16.70
C VAL A 28 8.08 0.30 -17.97
N ASP A 29 9.34 -0.10 -18.26
CA ASP A 29 9.69 -0.78 -19.51
C ASP A 29 10.66 -1.95 -19.26
N GLY A 30 10.12 -3.08 -18.77
CA GLY A 30 10.86 -4.34 -18.62
C GLY A 30 11.51 -4.52 -17.24
N VAL A 31 10.81 -4.23 -16.15
CA VAL A 31 11.30 -4.42 -14.78
C VAL A 31 11.00 -5.83 -14.28
N SER A 32 12.01 -6.49 -13.68
CA SER A 32 11.88 -7.80 -13.05
C SER A 32 12.60 -7.83 -11.71
N PHE A 33 11.94 -8.37 -10.70
CA PHE A 33 12.51 -8.62 -9.36
C PHE A 33 11.66 -9.62 -8.60
N THR A 34 12.21 -10.16 -7.51
CA THR A 34 11.52 -11.04 -6.59
C THR A 34 11.66 -10.54 -5.16
N VAL A 35 10.68 -10.86 -4.31
CA VAL A 35 10.71 -10.59 -2.87
C VAL A 35 10.38 -11.88 -2.15
N LYS A 36 11.26 -12.32 -1.26
CA LYS A 36 11.04 -13.49 -0.40
C LYS A 36 10.25 -13.11 0.85
N ARG A 37 9.66 -14.11 1.49
CA ARG A 37 8.99 -13.89 2.78
C ARG A 37 9.96 -13.36 3.83
N GLY A 38 9.59 -12.26 4.49
CA GLY A 38 10.44 -11.59 5.49
C GLY A 38 11.58 -10.75 4.92
N GLU A 39 11.67 -10.62 3.59
CA GLU A 39 12.66 -9.79 2.92
C GLU A 39 12.19 -8.34 2.78
N THR A 40 13.11 -7.40 2.83
CA THR A 40 12.91 -6.00 2.46
C THR A 40 13.72 -5.69 1.21
N LEU A 41 13.03 -5.35 0.11
CA LEU A 41 13.64 -4.94 -1.15
C LEU A 41 13.54 -3.41 -1.32
N GLY A 42 14.68 -2.73 -1.44
CA GLY A 42 14.75 -1.32 -1.76
C GLY A 42 14.81 -1.07 -3.26
N ILE A 43 13.84 -0.33 -3.82
CA ILE A 43 13.84 0.12 -5.21
C ILE A 43 14.28 1.59 -5.23
N VAL A 44 15.46 1.85 -5.81
CA VAL A 44 16.06 3.19 -5.88
C VAL A 44 16.11 3.69 -7.32
N GLY A 45 16.07 4.99 -7.50
CA GLY A 45 16.14 5.65 -8.82
C GLY A 45 15.71 7.11 -8.72
N GLU A 46 15.96 7.86 -9.76
CA GLU A 46 15.60 9.29 -9.84
C GLU A 46 14.07 9.50 -9.83
N SER A 47 13.64 10.75 -9.57
CA SER A 47 12.23 11.11 -9.71
C SER A 47 11.77 10.84 -11.15
N GLY A 48 10.58 10.27 -11.31
CA GLY A 48 10.06 9.92 -12.64
C GLY A 48 10.60 8.60 -13.23
N SER A 49 11.47 7.86 -12.53
CA SER A 49 12.02 6.57 -13.04
C SER A 49 11.02 5.39 -13.00
N GLY A 50 9.77 5.61 -12.59
CA GLY A 50 8.73 4.58 -12.62
C GLY A 50 8.56 3.78 -11.31
N LYS A 51 9.24 4.14 -10.20
CA LYS A 51 9.12 3.44 -8.90
C LYS A 51 7.67 3.34 -8.41
N SER A 52 7.02 4.49 -8.25
CA SER A 52 5.61 4.55 -7.80
C SER A 52 4.67 3.84 -8.76
N VAL A 53 4.89 3.99 -10.09
CA VAL A 53 4.08 3.30 -11.11
C VAL A 53 4.25 1.78 -11.02
N THR A 54 5.44 1.29 -10.66
CA THR A 54 5.68 -0.15 -10.44
C THR A 54 4.86 -0.67 -9.26
N CYS A 55 4.89 0.02 -8.12
CA CYS A 55 4.09 -0.33 -6.93
C CYS A 55 2.58 -0.25 -7.22
N LEU A 56 2.12 0.85 -7.85
CA LEU A 56 0.72 1.03 -8.23
C LEU A 56 0.26 -0.03 -9.25
N SER A 57 1.14 -0.48 -10.15
CA SER A 57 0.83 -1.56 -11.10
C SER A 57 0.64 -2.89 -10.38
N ALA A 58 1.48 -3.19 -9.37
CA ALA A 58 1.35 -4.40 -8.56
C ALA A 58 0.04 -4.39 -7.75
N MET A 59 -0.35 -3.24 -7.23
CA MET A 59 -1.64 -3.04 -6.55
C MET A 59 -2.82 -2.89 -7.51
N ARG A 60 -2.58 -2.83 -8.85
CA ARG A 60 -3.59 -2.52 -9.88
C ARG A 60 -4.36 -1.22 -9.63
N LEU A 61 -3.68 -0.23 -9.07
CA LEU A 61 -4.24 1.10 -8.79
C LEU A 61 -3.97 2.10 -9.91
N VAL A 62 -3.23 1.71 -10.95
CA VAL A 62 -3.04 2.53 -12.15
C VAL A 62 -4.35 2.59 -12.93
N SER A 63 -4.86 3.80 -13.21
CA SER A 63 -6.11 4.01 -13.94
C SER A 63 -6.06 3.44 -15.35
N LYS A 64 -7.01 2.59 -15.71
CA LYS A 64 -7.13 1.98 -17.04
C LYS A 64 -8.49 2.34 -17.67
N PRO A 65 -8.55 3.09 -18.79
CA PRO A 65 -7.47 3.84 -19.44
C PRO A 65 -6.97 5.02 -18.59
N PRO A 66 -5.86 5.71 -18.89
CA PRO A 66 -5.02 5.60 -20.10
C PRO A 66 -3.89 4.56 -20.03
N ALA A 67 -3.66 3.94 -18.86
CA ALA A 67 -2.60 2.95 -18.70
C ALA A 67 -2.98 1.59 -19.28
N PHE A 68 -1.96 0.85 -19.70
CA PHE A 68 -2.06 -0.57 -20.08
C PHE A 68 -0.73 -1.29 -19.85
N HIS A 69 -0.80 -2.61 -19.74
CA HIS A 69 0.37 -3.49 -19.61
C HIS A 69 0.53 -4.27 -20.92
N PRO A 70 1.46 -3.88 -21.81
CA PRO A 70 1.65 -4.60 -23.09
C PRO A 70 2.21 -6.02 -22.88
N THR A 71 3.07 -6.20 -21.89
CA THR A 71 3.65 -7.48 -21.48
C THR A 71 3.92 -7.47 -19.97
N GLY A 72 4.29 -8.61 -19.43
CA GLY A 72 4.71 -8.80 -18.05
C GLY A 72 3.67 -9.51 -17.20
N ALA A 73 4.11 -9.96 -16.04
CA ALA A 73 3.29 -10.59 -15.04
C ALA A 73 3.74 -10.16 -13.63
N ILE A 74 2.82 -10.18 -12.68
CA ILE A 74 3.11 -9.95 -11.27
C ILE A 74 2.46 -11.09 -10.49
N TYR A 75 3.28 -11.95 -9.92
CA TYR A 75 2.81 -13.09 -9.14
C TYR A 75 2.88 -12.77 -7.64
N PHE A 76 1.77 -13.02 -6.97
CA PHE A 76 1.69 -13.09 -5.52
C PHE A 76 1.44 -14.56 -5.16
N GLY A 77 2.47 -15.24 -4.69
CA GLY A 77 2.52 -16.69 -4.70
C GLY A 77 2.32 -17.23 -6.11
N ASP A 78 1.31 -18.08 -6.31
CA ASP A 78 0.99 -18.64 -7.64
C ASP A 78 -0.01 -17.81 -8.45
N THR A 79 -0.52 -16.71 -7.90
CA THR A 79 -1.57 -15.90 -8.50
C THR A 79 -1.01 -14.72 -9.29
N ASN A 80 -1.28 -14.63 -10.60
CA ASN A 80 -0.92 -13.46 -11.39
C ASN A 80 -1.91 -12.32 -11.14
N LEU A 81 -1.47 -11.28 -10.43
CA LEU A 81 -2.29 -10.13 -10.05
C LEU A 81 -2.86 -9.37 -11.25
N LEU A 82 -2.12 -9.33 -12.38
CA LEU A 82 -2.57 -8.59 -13.57
C LEU A 82 -3.74 -9.27 -14.29
N SER A 83 -3.96 -10.57 -14.07
CA SER A 83 -5.04 -11.34 -14.70
C SER A 83 -6.32 -11.42 -13.86
N LEU A 84 -6.28 -11.00 -12.58
CA LEU A 84 -7.44 -11.03 -11.70
C LEU A 84 -8.54 -10.08 -12.18
N THR A 85 -9.78 -10.39 -11.87
CA THR A 85 -10.90 -9.45 -11.95
C THR A 85 -10.83 -8.41 -10.83
N GLU A 86 -11.56 -7.29 -10.94
CA GLU A 86 -11.55 -6.28 -9.88
C GLU A 86 -12.07 -6.81 -8.52
N PRO A 87 -13.16 -7.61 -8.45
CA PRO A 87 -13.58 -8.21 -7.18
C PRO A 87 -12.56 -9.16 -6.54
N GLU A 88 -11.72 -9.84 -7.36
CA GLU A 88 -10.68 -10.73 -6.85
C GLU A 88 -9.51 -9.95 -6.26
N ILE A 89 -9.01 -8.91 -6.94
CA ILE A 89 -7.91 -8.10 -6.40
C ILE A 89 -8.34 -7.27 -5.18
N GLN A 90 -9.60 -6.83 -5.12
CA GLN A 90 -10.14 -6.12 -3.96
C GLN A 90 -10.07 -6.95 -2.67
N LYS A 91 -10.26 -8.26 -2.75
CA LYS A 91 -10.12 -9.17 -1.60
C LYS A 91 -8.68 -9.27 -1.09
N LEU A 92 -7.70 -9.05 -1.96
CA LEU A 92 -6.28 -9.10 -1.56
C LEU A 92 -5.80 -7.75 -1.02
N ARG A 93 -6.32 -6.64 -1.58
CA ARG A 93 -5.96 -5.29 -1.13
C ARG A 93 -6.47 -5.05 0.29
N GLY A 94 -5.63 -4.48 1.14
CA GLY A 94 -5.92 -4.19 2.54
C GLY A 94 -5.74 -5.40 3.47
N GLU A 95 -6.04 -6.61 3.04
CA GLU A 95 -5.89 -7.83 3.82
C GLU A 95 -4.47 -8.43 3.68
N ARG A 96 -4.06 -8.77 2.46
CA ARG A 96 -2.80 -9.45 2.17
C ARG A 96 -1.77 -8.59 1.46
N LEU A 97 -2.23 -7.63 0.69
CA LEU A 97 -1.41 -6.64 -0.02
C LEU A 97 -1.79 -5.24 0.50
N ALA A 98 -0.83 -4.50 1.04
CA ALA A 98 -1.06 -3.14 1.50
C ALA A 98 -0.07 -2.16 0.87
N MET A 99 -0.43 -0.87 0.87
CA MET A 99 0.41 0.18 0.34
C MET A 99 0.41 1.40 1.25
N ILE A 100 1.60 1.94 1.49
CA ILE A 100 1.83 3.26 2.09
C ILE A 100 2.10 4.22 0.94
N PHE A 101 1.25 5.23 0.79
CA PHE A 101 1.37 6.25 -0.26
C PHE A 101 2.31 7.38 0.17
N GLN A 102 2.87 8.07 -0.80
CA GLN A 102 3.83 9.16 -0.59
C GLN A 102 3.25 10.33 0.21
N ASP A 103 1.98 10.68 -0.01
CA ASP A 103 1.33 11.83 0.64
C ASP A 103 0.29 11.40 1.69
N PRO A 104 0.60 11.58 2.99
CA PRO A 104 -0.35 11.27 4.07
C PRO A 104 -1.56 12.21 4.10
N LEU A 105 -1.48 13.41 3.49
CA LEU A 105 -2.57 14.38 3.50
C LEU A 105 -3.73 13.95 2.60
N THR A 106 -3.42 13.26 1.50
CA THR A 106 -4.42 12.75 0.56
C THR A 106 -4.91 11.35 0.90
N SER A 107 -4.19 10.64 1.77
CA SER A 107 -4.50 9.24 2.13
C SER A 107 -5.55 9.11 3.23
N LEU A 108 -5.69 10.12 4.11
CA LEU A 108 -6.68 10.13 5.19
C LEU A 108 -7.87 11.01 4.81
N ASN A 109 -9.08 10.51 5.00
CA ASN A 109 -10.30 11.30 4.80
C ASN A 109 -10.43 12.34 5.92
N PRO A 110 -10.38 13.67 5.61
CA PRO A 110 -10.42 14.72 6.62
C PRO A 110 -11.77 14.84 7.35
N TYR A 111 -12.82 14.26 6.80
CA TYR A 111 -14.19 14.32 7.34
C TYR A 111 -14.54 13.13 8.24
N LEU A 112 -13.67 12.12 8.35
CA LEU A 112 -13.84 10.96 9.21
C LEU A 112 -12.82 11.00 10.35
N THR A 113 -13.24 10.54 11.54
CA THR A 113 -12.30 10.34 12.65
C THR A 113 -11.28 9.25 12.31
N VAL A 114 -10.13 9.28 12.97
CA VAL A 114 -9.13 8.23 12.86
C VAL A 114 -9.71 6.88 13.25
N ALA A 115 -10.52 6.83 14.33
CA ALA A 115 -11.23 5.62 14.74
C ALA A 115 -12.01 5.00 13.58
N ARG A 116 -12.86 5.80 12.90
CA ARG A 116 -13.73 5.28 11.83
C ARG A 116 -12.90 4.71 10.68
N GLN A 117 -11.84 5.39 10.30
CA GLN A 117 -10.99 4.95 9.19
C GLN A 117 -10.23 3.65 9.51
N LEU A 118 -9.72 3.51 10.73
CA LEU A 118 -9.00 2.31 11.14
C LEU A 118 -9.95 1.12 11.37
N THR A 119 -11.08 1.33 12.07
CA THR A 119 -12.02 0.24 12.35
C THR A 119 -12.66 -0.30 11.08
N GLU A 120 -12.94 0.57 10.09
CA GLU A 120 -13.51 0.15 8.81
C GLU A 120 -12.63 -0.87 8.08
N VAL A 121 -11.31 -0.73 8.13
CA VAL A 121 -10.37 -1.70 7.55
C VAL A 121 -10.57 -3.09 8.16
N LEU A 122 -10.66 -3.17 9.48
CA LEU A 122 -10.86 -4.44 10.19
C LEU A 122 -12.28 -5.02 10.01
N GLU A 123 -13.27 -4.14 9.98
CA GLU A 123 -14.67 -4.53 9.74
C GLU A 123 -14.84 -5.14 8.33
N VAL A 124 -14.22 -4.51 7.31
CA VAL A 124 -14.35 -4.93 5.90
C VAL A 124 -13.54 -6.18 5.59
N HIS A 125 -12.31 -6.27 6.11
CA HIS A 125 -11.36 -7.33 5.71
C HIS A 125 -11.31 -8.52 6.68
N GLN A 126 -11.70 -8.33 7.95
CA GLN A 126 -11.62 -9.36 8.98
C GLN A 126 -12.97 -9.65 9.66
N ASP A 127 -14.06 -9.07 9.19
CA ASP A 127 -15.39 -9.16 9.82
C ASP A 127 -15.35 -8.84 11.33
N ALA A 128 -14.45 -7.94 11.75
CA ALA A 128 -14.20 -7.65 13.14
C ALA A 128 -15.40 -6.91 13.77
N ARG A 129 -15.80 -7.32 14.98
CA ARG A 129 -16.83 -6.60 15.74
C ARG A 129 -16.33 -5.21 16.14
N PRO A 130 -17.19 -4.17 16.16
CA PRO A 130 -16.77 -2.79 16.40
C PRO A 130 -15.88 -2.58 17.64
N ALA A 131 -16.21 -3.21 18.77
CA ALA A 131 -15.42 -3.09 20.00
C ALA A 131 -14.02 -3.75 19.87
N ALA A 132 -13.91 -4.87 19.15
CA ALA A 132 -12.65 -5.52 18.88
C ALA A 132 -11.82 -4.70 17.88
N ALA A 133 -12.43 -4.23 16.79
CA ALA A 133 -11.79 -3.38 15.81
C ALA A 133 -11.20 -2.11 16.44
N ARG A 134 -11.96 -1.45 17.32
CA ARG A 134 -11.48 -0.26 18.06
C ARG A 134 -10.25 -0.59 18.92
N ARG A 135 -10.30 -1.67 19.70
CA ARG A 135 -9.17 -2.06 20.57
C ARG A 135 -7.92 -2.35 19.74
N THR A 136 -8.03 -3.17 18.70
CA THR A 136 -6.89 -3.47 17.81
C THR A 136 -6.35 -2.22 17.13
N SER A 137 -7.21 -1.26 16.77
CA SER A 137 -6.80 0.03 16.20
C SER A 137 -6.00 0.86 17.21
N ILE A 138 -6.41 0.92 18.48
CA ILE A 138 -5.66 1.61 19.54
C ILE A 138 -4.28 0.97 19.74
N GLU A 139 -4.24 -0.36 19.89
CA GLU A 139 -2.99 -1.11 20.03
C GLU A 139 -2.03 -0.86 18.84
N MET A 140 -2.57 -0.77 17.62
CA MET A 140 -1.75 -0.47 16.45
C MET A 140 -1.23 0.98 16.44
N LEU A 141 -2.05 1.95 16.86
CA LEU A 141 -1.62 3.35 17.01
C LEU A 141 -0.49 3.49 18.05
N GLU A 142 -0.57 2.78 19.16
CA GLU A 142 0.49 2.72 20.17
C GLU A 142 1.78 2.13 19.58
N ARG A 143 1.67 1.03 18.81
CA ARG A 143 2.83 0.38 18.15
C ARG A 143 3.54 1.28 17.17
N VAL A 144 2.82 2.14 16.45
CA VAL A 144 3.44 3.13 15.55
C VAL A 144 3.87 4.41 16.28
N GLY A 145 3.72 4.47 17.61
CA GLY A 145 4.21 5.55 18.44
C GLY A 145 3.30 6.80 18.45
N ILE A 146 1.99 6.64 18.35
CA ILE A 146 1.04 7.72 18.64
C ILE A 146 0.86 7.80 20.16
N PRO A 147 1.21 8.93 20.79
CA PRO A 147 1.02 9.10 22.24
C PRO A 147 -0.48 9.24 22.56
N ASP A 148 -0.88 8.73 23.73
CA ASP A 148 -2.28 8.79 24.22
C ASP A 148 -3.31 8.28 23.18
N ALA A 149 -3.02 7.16 22.51
CA ALA A 149 -3.77 6.64 21.37
C ALA A 149 -5.27 6.48 21.66
N ASP A 150 -5.64 6.00 22.87
CA ASP A 150 -7.03 5.81 23.27
C ASP A 150 -7.83 7.13 23.30
N SER A 151 -7.22 8.22 23.74
CA SER A 151 -7.87 9.54 23.77
C SER A 151 -7.88 10.23 22.41
N ARG A 152 -6.92 9.91 21.55
CA ARG A 152 -6.72 10.57 20.25
C ARG A 152 -7.43 9.88 19.10
N ILE A 153 -7.76 8.62 19.23
CA ILE A 153 -8.36 7.85 18.14
C ILE A 153 -9.67 8.46 17.61
N ASP A 154 -10.42 9.19 18.45
CA ASP A 154 -11.66 9.87 18.07
C ASP A 154 -11.44 11.25 17.41
N GLN A 155 -10.19 11.71 17.33
CA GLN A 155 -9.84 12.96 16.67
C GLN A 155 -9.87 12.81 15.13
N TYR A 156 -9.98 13.95 14.45
CA TYR A 156 -9.90 14.03 13.00
C TYR A 156 -8.43 14.20 12.53
N PRO A 157 -8.12 13.80 11.28
CA PRO A 157 -6.75 13.90 10.75
C PRO A 157 -6.11 15.29 10.87
N HIS A 158 -6.89 16.38 10.73
CA HIS A 158 -6.38 17.74 10.83
C HIS A 158 -5.90 18.12 12.26
N GLN A 159 -6.26 17.36 13.28
CA GLN A 159 -5.83 17.54 14.68
C GLN A 159 -4.48 16.86 14.97
N PHE A 160 -3.94 16.10 14.00
CA PHE A 160 -2.65 15.42 14.08
C PHE A 160 -1.58 16.22 13.34
N SER A 161 -0.33 16.18 13.85
CA SER A 161 0.83 16.69 13.10
C SER A 161 1.07 15.89 11.81
N GLY A 162 1.89 16.39 10.90
CA GLY A 162 2.26 15.68 9.67
C GLY A 162 2.82 14.29 9.94
N GLY A 163 3.81 14.18 10.84
CA GLY A 163 4.39 12.91 11.24
C GLY A 163 3.39 11.97 11.93
N MET A 164 2.47 12.49 12.74
CA MET A 164 1.42 11.66 13.33
C MET A 164 0.43 11.14 12.28
N ARG A 165 0.05 11.94 11.29
CA ARG A 165 -0.80 11.48 10.17
C ARG A 165 -0.13 10.37 9.38
N GLN A 166 1.17 10.49 9.13
CA GLN A 166 1.93 9.43 8.49
C GLN A 166 1.95 8.14 9.32
N ARG A 167 2.13 8.22 10.63
CA ARG A 167 2.05 7.07 11.54
C ARG A 167 0.65 6.43 11.53
N VAL A 168 -0.43 7.23 11.47
CA VAL A 168 -1.80 6.71 11.32
C VAL A 168 -1.96 5.98 9.99
N MET A 169 -1.43 6.51 8.88
CA MET A 169 -1.45 5.84 7.57
C MET A 169 -0.66 4.51 7.60
N ILE A 170 0.51 4.49 8.26
CA ILE A 170 1.28 3.26 8.47
C ILE A 170 0.48 2.26 9.30
N ALA A 171 -0.14 2.71 10.41
CA ALA A 171 -1.01 1.87 11.22
C ALA A 171 -2.13 1.24 10.38
N MET A 172 -2.83 2.05 9.57
CA MET A 172 -3.89 1.59 8.68
C MET A 172 -3.41 0.48 7.72
N ALA A 173 -2.24 0.65 7.11
CA ALA A 173 -1.67 -0.33 6.20
C ALA A 173 -1.28 -1.65 6.89
N LEU A 174 -0.92 -1.60 8.18
CA LEU A 174 -0.47 -2.76 8.94
C LEU A 174 -1.58 -3.50 9.70
N LEU A 175 -2.77 -2.91 9.85
CA LEU A 175 -3.85 -3.46 10.70
C LEU A 175 -4.22 -4.91 10.40
N CYS A 176 -4.29 -5.28 9.13
CA CYS A 176 -4.65 -6.65 8.73
C CYS A 176 -3.46 -7.62 8.69
N GLY A 177 -2.23 -7.15 8.98
CA GLY A 177 -1.02 -7.98 8.92
C GLY A 177 -0.67 -8.45 7.51
N PRO A 178 -0.52 -7.53 6.52
CA PRO A 178 -0.32 -7.90 5.13
C PRO A 178 0.95 -8.73 4.92
N GLU A 179 0.90 -9.62 3.93
CA GLU A 179 2.06 -10.44 3.53
C GLU A 179 3.06 -9.64 2.68
N VAL A 180 2.57 -8.64 1.93
CA VAL A 180 3.40 -7.71 1.17
C VAL A 180 2.95 -6.28 1.45
N LEU A 181 3.90 -5.44 1.83
CA LEU A 181 3.72 -4.01 2.03
C LEU A 181 4.54 -3.25 0.99
N PHE A 182 3.87 -2.50 0.13
CA PHE A 182 4.51 -1.52 -0.76
C PHE A 182 4.61 -0.19 -0.02
N ALA A 183 5.80 0.39 0.04
CA ALA A 183 6.02 1.69 0.66
C ALA A 183 6.62 2.66 -0.36
N ASP A 184 5.84 3.66 -0.78
CA ASP A 184 6.26 4.67 -1.74
C ASP A 184 6.72 5.92 -0.98
N GLU A 185 8.02 6.10 -0.85
CA GLU A 185 8.68 7.18 -0.10
C GLU A 185 8.12 7.39 1.32
N PRO A 186 8.11 6.34 2.18
CA PRO A 186 7.36 6.35 3.45
C PRO A 186 7.89 7.31 4.50
N THR A 187 9.01 7.99 4.27
CA THR A 187 9.69 8.85 5.27
C THR A 187 9.70 10.33 4.92
N THR A 188 9.10 10.75 3.82
CA THR A 188 9.12 12.15 3.33
C THR A 188 8.54 13.17 4.31
N ALA A 189 7.63 12.77 5.20
CA ALA A 189 7.03 13.64 6.22
C ALA A 189 7.53 13.35 7.66
N LEU A 190 8.46 12.40 7.83
CA LEU A 190 9.10 12.15 9.14
C LEU A 190 10.36 13.00 9.24
N ASP A 191 10.52 13.73 10.34
CA ASP A 191 11.80 14.34 10.67
C ASP A 191 12.87 13.27 10.72
N VAL A 192 13.94 13.45 9.93
CA VAL A 192 15.05 12.49 9.76
C VAL A 192 15.86 12.27 11.07
N THR A 193 15.45 12.88 12.17
CA THR A 193 16.11 12.89 13.48
C THR A 193 15.48 11.95 14.52
N ILE A 194 14.57 11.05 14.09
CA ILE A 194 13.99 10.05 15.02
C ILE A 194 14.32 8.64 14.54
#